data_a4a5faa4453348440b262e3400c3e740
#
_entry.id   a4a5faa4453348440b262e3400c3e740
#
_cell.length_a   1.000
_cell.length_b   1.000
_cell.length_c   1.000
_cell.angle_alpha   90.00
_cell.angle_beta   90.00
_cell.angle_gamma   90.00
#
_symmetry.space_group_name_H-M   'P 1'
#
loop_
_entity.id
_entity.type
_entity.pdbx_description
1 polymer ?
#
loop_
_entity_poly.entity_id
_entity_poly.type
_entity_poly.pdbx_seq_one_letter_code
_entity_poly.pdbx_strand_id
1 'polypeptide(L)'
;MSAAHRLARRVLSVALAGSRSPWGAAVVAELDQVTGTWAVLRWTAGGLRVAWRERRGVRLTTAAALVAAVALATFTVRPIPSGAMAPTLGIGDHALVDRLTFRLTGIDRGDVIVLRAPTGTGDWFTTVDRVIGVGGDTISCTGGRVHRNGTPLEEPYTHGTTTDCSPVTVPAGTFYVLGDNRDSARDSRHYGPQPAANVDGRVIL
;
A
#
# COMPACT_ATOMS: atom_id res chain seq x y z
N MET A 1 31.71 -38.76 -31.29
CA MET A 1 31.21 -37.44 -30.85
C MET A 1 32.26 -36.37 -31.09
N SER A 2 31.95 -35.35 -31.87
CA SER A 2 32.86 -34.23 -32.13
C SER A 2 33.05 -33.34 -30.89
N ALA A 3 34.11 -32.52 -30.90
CA ALA A 3 34.32 -31.53 -29.82
C ALA A 3 33.12 -30.60 -29.68
N ALA A 4 32.46 -30.24 -30.80
CA ALA A 4 31.26 -29.39 -30.80
C ALA A 4 30.10 -30.06 -30.08
N HIS A 5 29.86 -31.37 -30.21
CA HIS A 5 28.82 -32.09 -29.51
C HIS A 5 29.06 -32.13 -27.99
N ARG A 6 30.30 -32.34 -27.57
CA ARG A 6 30.65 -32.34 -26.14
C ARG A 6 30.42 -30.98 -25.48
N LEU A 7 30.79 -29.90 -26.19
CA LEU A 7 30.58 -28.54 -25.70
C LEU A 7 29.07 -28.19 -25.67
N ALA A 8 28.35 -28.46 -26.75
CA ALA A 8 26.90 -28.22 -26.82
C ALA A 8 26.12 -28.93 -25.72
N ARG A 9 26.46 -30.21 -25.47
CA ARG A 9 25.83 -31.00 -24.39
C ARG A 9 26.07 -30.40 -22.99
N ARG A 10 27.29 -29.94 -22.71
CA ARG A 10 27.61 -29.26 -21.46
C ARG A 10 26.82 -27.95 -21.32
N VAL A 11 26.80 -27.13 -22.35
CA VAL A 11 26.11 -25.85 -22.34
C VAL A 11 24.59 -26.04 -22.12
N LEU A 12 23.97 -26.96 -22.86
CA LEU A 12 22.55 -27.25 -22.75
C LEU A 12 22.19 -27.91 -21.42
N SER A 13 23.01 -28.83 -20.92
CA SER A 13 22.75 -29.46 -19.61
C SER A 13 22.79 -28.44 -18.46
N VAL A 14 23.70 -27.48 -18.48
CA VAL A 14 23.76 -26.39 -17.51
C VAL A 14 22.59 -25.41 -17.70
N ALA A 15 22.29 -25.03 -18.95
CA ALA A 15 21.23 -24.07 -19.26
C ALA A 15 19.83 -24.61 -18.93
N LEU A 16 19.62 -25.91 -19.06
CA LEU A 16 18.34 -26.60 -18.78
C LEU A 16 18.32 -27.32 -17.41
N ALA A 17 19.42 -27.23 -16.66
CA ALA A 17 19.46 -27.76 -15.28
C ALA A 17 18.41 -27.05 -14.42
N GLY A 18 17.50 -27.84 -13.83
CA GLY A 18 16.38 -27.33 -13.03
C GLY A 18 15.14 -26.91 -13.84
N SER A 19 15.12 -27.11 -15.16
CA SER A 19 13.89 -27.03 -15.94
C SER A 19 12.91 -28.12 -15.47
N ARG A 20 11.69 -27.71 -15.10
CA ARG A 20 10.60 -28.64 -14.73
C ARG A 20 9.87 -29.19 -15.96
N SER A 21 10.24 -28.72 -17.14
CA SER A 21 9.64 -29.13 -18.40
C SER A 21 10.29 -30.42 -18.91
N PRO A 22 9.50 -31.41 -19.38
CA PRO A 22 10.03 -32.61 -20.03
C PRO A 22 10.82 -32.28 -21.31
N TRP A 23 10.63 -31.10 -21.88
CA TRP A 23 11.35 -30.61 -23.06
C TRP A 23 12.84 -30.41 -22.84
N GLY A 24 13.26 -30.03 -21.63
CA GLY A 24 14.68 -29.83 -21.31
C GLY A 24 15.51 -31.10 -21.50
N ALA A 25 15.00 -32.23 -21.02
CA ALA A 25 15.65 -33.54 -21.18
C ALA A 25 15.61 -34.01 -22.66
N ALA A 26 14.50 -33.79 -23.36
CA ALA A 26 14.33 -34.13 -24.75
C ALA A 26 15.31 -33.37 -25.66
N VAL A 27 15.50 -32.07 -25.47
CA VAL A 27 16.44 -31.24 -26.26
C VAL A 27 17.87 -31.75 -26.11
N VAL A 28 18.29 -32.21 -24.94
CA VAL A 28 19.63 -32.78 -24.72
C VAL A 28 19.76 -34.17 -25.33
N ALA A 29 18.72 -35.00 -25.24
CA ALA A 29 18.72 -36.35 -25.80
C ALA A 29 18.77 -36.37 -27.34
N GLU A 30 18.02 -35.48 -27.98
CA GLU A 30 18.00 -35.39 -29.44
C GLU A 30 19.28 -34.78 -30.03
N LEU A 31 20.10 -34.08 -29.24
CA LEU A 31 21.38 -33.52 -29.71
C LEU A 31 22.30 -34.60 -30.30
N ASP A 32 22.24 -35.80 -29.76
CA ASP A 32 23.10 -36.93 -30.22
C ASP A 32 22.73 -37.40 -31.63
N GLN A 33 21.53 -37.10 -32.14
CA GLN A 33 21.07 -37.42 -33.50
C GLN A 33 21.42 -36.34 -34.53
N VAL A 34 21.88 -35.16 -34.06
CA VAL A 34 22.20 -34.03 -34.95
C VAL A 34 23.57 -34.22 -35.53
N THR A 35 23.67 -34.29 -36.87
CA THR A 35 24.93 -34.45 -37.58
C THR A 35 25.40 -33.15 -38.23
N GLY A 36 26.71 -32.86 -38.14
CA GLY A 36 27.32 -31.65 -38.71
C GLY A 36 27.43 -30.47 -37.74
N THR A 37 28.56 -29.79 -37.78
CA THR A 37 28.91 -28.71 -36.82
C THR A 37 27.88 -27.55 -36.82
N TRP A 38 27.44 -27.16 -38.01
CA TRP A 38 26.44 -26.09 -38.16
C TRP A 38 25.06 -26.48 -37.58
N ALA A 39 24.65 -27.73 -37.80
CA ALA A 39 23.39 -28.23 -37.24
C ALA A 39 23.43 -28.27 -35.71
N VAL A 40 24.54 -28.71 -35.12
CA VAL A 40 24.77 -28.69 -33.66
C VAL A 40 24.70 -27.27 -33.11
N LEU A 41 25.32 -26.30 -33.77
CA LEU A 41 25.27 -24.90 -33.30
C LEU A 41 23.84 -24.33 -33.36
N ARG A 42 23.09 -24.58 -34.43
CA ARG A 42 21.69 -24.16 -34.56
C ARG A 42 20.81 -24.82 -33.51
N TRP A 43 20.99 -26.11 -33.27
CA TRP A 43 20.25 -26.86 -32.23
C TRP A 43 20.53 -26.30 -30.82
N THR A 44 21.82 -26.04 -30.51
CA THR A 44 22.22 -25.44 -29.23
C THR A 44 21.61 -24.07 -29.05
N ALA A 45 21.60 -23.21 -30.05
CA ALA A 45 20.96 -21.90 -30.01
C ALA A 45 19.44 -21.99 -29.78
N GLY A 46 18.78 -23.00 -30.41
CA GLY A 46 17.37 -23.31 -30.18
C GLY A 46 17.08 -23.71 -28.71
N GLY A 47 17.87 -24.64 -28.19
CA GLY A 47 17.76 -25.07 -26.78
C GLY A 47 18.02 -23.96 -25.78
N LEU A 48 18.97 -23.07 -26.04
CA LEU A 48 19.22 -21.89 -25.23
C LEU A 48 18.06 -20.90 -25.25
N ARG A 49 17.38 -20.73 -26.40
CA ARG A 49 16.15 -19.91 -26.48
C ARG A 49 15.03 -20.50 -25.63
N VAL A 50 14.85 -21.81 -25.64
CA VAL A 50 13.85 -22.47 -24.77
C VAL A 50 14.17 -22.24 -23.30
N ALA A 51 15.41 -22.50 -22.88
CA ALA A 51 15.89 -22.28 -21.52
C ALA A 51 15.70 -20.82 -21.07
N TRP A 52 15.96 -19.86 -21.97
CA TRP A 52 15.78 -18.44 -21.68
C TRP A 52 14.29 -18.05 -21.53
N ARG A 53 13.41 -18.59 -22.38
CA ARG A 53 11.95 -18.36 -22.29
C ARG A 53 11.37 -18.92 -20.99
N GLU A 54 11.76 -20.12 -20.59
CA GLU A 54 11.32 -20.74 -19.33
C GLU A 54 11.76 -19.91 -18.10
N ARG A 55 13.05 -19.51 -18.08
CA ARG A 55 13.57 -18.65 -16.98
C ARG A 55 12.93 -17.27 -16.97
N ARG A 56 12.55 -16.72 -18.12
CA ARG A 56 11.83 -15.44 -18.20
C ARG A 56 10.43 -15.56 -17.61
N GLY A 57 9.72 -16.64 -17.92
CA GLY A 57 8.42 -16.92 -17.32
C GLY A 57 8.48 -16.99 -15.80
N VAL A 58 9.43 -17.78 -15.26
CA VAL A 58 9.62 -17.91 -13.79
C VAL A 58 9.97 -16.56 -13.14
N ARG A 59 10.84 -15.76 -13.76
CA ARG A 59 11.21 -14.43 -13.24
C ARG A 59 10.03 -13.46 -13.26
N LEU A 60 9.20 -13.49 -14.30
CA LEU A 60 8.00 -12.65 -14.37
C LEU A 60 6.96 -13.06 -13.34
N THR A 61 6.73 -14.35 -13.12
CA THR A 61 5.79 -14.84 -12.11
C THR A 61 6.27 -14.55 -10.69
N THR A 62 7.56 -14.70 -10.41
CA THR A 62 8.12 -14.34 -9.09
C THR A 62 8.08 -12.84 -8.83
N ALA A 63 8.38 -12.00 -9.84
CA ALA A 63 8.26 -10.56 -9.72
C ALA A 63 6.80 -10.13 -9.50
N ALA A 64 5.86 -10.69 -10.25
CA ALA A 64 4.43 -10.42 -10.06
C ALA A 64 3.94 -10.85 -8.67
N ALA A 65 4.37 -12.02 -8.19
CA ALA A 65 4.04 -12.50 -6.85
C ALA A 65 4.61 -11.59 -5.76
N LEU A 66 5.83 -11.09 -5.94
CA LEU A 66 6.45 -10.14 -5.00
C LEU A 66 5.68 -8.81 -4.97
N VAL A 67 5.34 -8.26 -6.14
CA VAL A 67 4.54 -7.03 -6.24
C VAL A 67 3.18 -7.21 -5.56
N ALA A 68 2.50 -8.33 -5.81
CA ALA A 68 1.23 -8.64 -5.17
C ALA A 68 1.39 -8.77 -3.64
N ALA A 69 2.44 -9.43 -3.17
CA ALA A 69 2.71 -9.57 -1.74
C ALA A 69 2.97 -8.20 -1.06
N VAL A 70 3.74 -7.33 -1.72
CA VAL A 70 3.97 -5.96 -1.25
C VAL A 70 2.67 -5.16 -1.22
N ALA A 71 1.85 -5.24 -2.27
CA ALA A 71 0.56 -4.56 -2.32
C ALA A 71 -0.38 -5.04 -1.20
N LEU A 72 -0.49 -6.35 -0.97
CA LEU A 72 -1.29 -6.92 0.11
C LEU A 72 -0.77 -6.55 1.51
N ALA A 73 0.55 -6.37 1.67
CA ALA A 73 1.13 -5.92 2.93
C ALA A 73 0.91 -4.42 3.17
N THR A 74 0.85 -3.62 2.10
CA THR A 74 0.73 -2.17 2.15
C THR A 74 -0.71 -1.71 2.32
N PHE A 75 -1.65 -2.34 1.61
CA PHE A 75 -3.04 -1.91 1.56
C PHE A 75 -3.98 -2.93 2.21
N THR A 76 -5.01 -2.41 2.87
CA THR A 76 -6.11 -3.23 3.40
C THR A 76 -7.44 -2.55 3.15
N VAL A 77 -8.48 -3.34 2.94
CA VAL A 77 -9.85 -2.82 2.87
C VAL A 77 -10.48 -2.94 4.26
N ARG A 78 -11.06 -1.85 4.76
CA ARG A 78 -11.73 -1.84 6.05
C ARG A 78 -13.16 -1.33 5.92
N PRO A 79 -14.13 -1.99 6.55
CA PRO A 79 -15.50 -1.46 6.64
C PRO A 79 -15.51 -0.23 7.56
N ILE A 80 -16.36 0.75 7.23
CA ILE A 80 -16.60 1.94 8.03
C ILE A 80 -17.72 1.65 9.02
N PRO A 81 -17.43 1.61 10.34
CA PRO A 81 -18.40 1.17 11.34
C PRO A 81 -19.32 2.29 11.85
N SER A 82 -19.02 3.55 11.55
CA SER A 82 -19.74 4.69 12.10
C SER A 82 -20.00 5.78 11.06
N GLY A 83 -20.98 6.64 11.35
CA GLY A 83 -21.31 7.80 10.50
C GLY A 83 -20.47 9.05 10.75
N ALA A 84 -19.37 8.96 11.50
CA ALA A 84 -18.54 10.12 11.85
C ALA A 84 -17.95 10.86 10.66
N MET A 85 -17.76 10.16 9.54
CA MET A 85 -17.21 10.70 8.30
C MET A 85 -18.27 10.94 7.20
N ALA A 86 -19.54 10.80 7.49
CA ALA A 86 -20.58 11.16 6.52
C ALA A 86 -20.54 12.68 6.21
N PRO A 87 -20.74 13.08 4.95
CA PRO A 87 -21.12 12.28 3.79
C PRO A 87 -19.94 11.61 3.05
N THR A 88 -18.68 11.91 3.41
CA THR A 88 -17.50 11.40 2.70
C THR A 88 -17.41 9.89 2.74
N LEU A 89 -17.65 9.29 3.91
CA LEU A 89 -17.70 7.84 4.13
C LEU A 89 -18.90 7.51 5.01
N GLY A 90 -19.81 6.69 4.48
CA GLY A 90 -21.01 6.25 5.18
C GLY A 90 -20.82 4.95 5.97
N ILE A 91 -21.80 4.63 6.82
CA ILE A 91 -21.83 3.34 7.52
C ILE A 91 -21.96 2.21 6.51
N GLY A 92 -21.08 1.21 6.60
CA GLY A 92 -21.04 0.06 5.70
C GLY A 92 -20.20 0.26 4.44
N ASP A 93 -19.72 1.46 4.17
CA ASP A 93 -18.74 1.68 3.10
C ASP A 93 -17.44 0.92 3.39
N HIS A 94 -16.68 0.68 2.34
CA HIS A 94 -15.38 0.04 2.41
C HIS A 94 -14.28 1.03 1.98
N ALA A 95 -13.39 1.33 2.90
CA ALA A 95 -12.25 2.21 2.62
C ALA A 95 -10.99 1.41 2.32
N LEU A 96 -10.26 1.79 1.27
CA LEU A 96 -8.91 1.31 1.02
C LEU A 96 -7.95 2.09 1.93
N VAL A 97 -7.20 1.38 2.76
CA VAL A 97 -6.31 1.96 3.76
C VAL A 97 -4.87 1.60 3.43
N ASP A 98 -4.04 2.63 3.24
CA ASP A 98 -2.58 2.54 3.16
C ASP A 98 -2.02 2.40 4.59
N ARG A 99 -1.32 1.30 4.86
CA ARG A 99 -0.76 0.98 6.18
C ARG A 99 0.72 1.28 6.31
N LEU A 100 1.42 1.45 5.22
CA LEU A 100 2.88 1.55 5.21
C LEU A 100 3.42 2.80 4.53
N THR A 101 2.91 3.16 3.34
CA THR A 101 3.54 4.23 2.55
C THR A 101 3.37 5.59 3.20
N PHE A 102 2.29 5.84 3.94
CA PHE A 102 2.10 7.09 4.69
C PHE A 102 3.23 7.36 5.70
N ARG A 103 3.88 6.30 6.22
CA ARG A 103 5.03 6.44 7.14
C ARG A 103 6.28 7.02 6.47
N LEU A 104 6.37 6.89 5.15
CA LEU A 104 7.47 7.42 4.31
C LEU A 104 7.11 8.77 3.69
N THR A 105 5.85 8.93 3.29
CA THR A 105 5.36 10.14 2.59
C THR A 105 4.86 11.22 3.55
N GLY A 106 4.58 10.85 4.79
CA GLY A 106 3.96 11.72 5.77
C GLY A 106 2.43 11.70 5.71
N ILE A 107 1.84 12.44 6.63
CA ILE A 107 0.40 12.71 6.72
C ILE A 107 0.25 14.22 6.72
N ASP A 108 -0.60 14.71 5.81
CA ASP A 108 -0.83 16.13 5.61
C ASP A 108 -2.25 16.55 6.03
N ARG A 109 -2.46 17.85 6.05
CA ARG A 109 -3.78 18.44 6.29
C ARG A 109 -4.75 18.03 5.18
N GLY A 110 -5.94 17.60 5.57
CA GLY A 110 -6.97 17.08 4.68
C GLY A 110 -6.95 15.56 4.49
N ASP A 111 -5.84 14.88 4.82
CA ASP A 111 -5.80 13.42 4.80
C ASP A 111 -6.85 12.82 5.73
N VAL A 112 -7.51 11.76 5.29
CA VAL A 112 -8.38 10.95 6.14
C VAL A 112 -7.58 9.79 6.68
N ILE A 113 -7.57 9.62 8.01
CA ILE A 113 -6.74 8.62 8.68
C ILE A 113 -7.58 7.69 9.57
N VAL A 114 -7.13 6.46 9.68
CA VAL A 114 -7.60 5.49 10.66
C VAL A 114 -6.68 5.59 11.86
N LEU A 115 -7.23 5.87 13.03
CA LEU A 115 -6.43 6.02 14.24
C LEU A 115 -7.11 5.38 15.46
N ARG A 116 -6.30 5.12 16.50
CA ARG A 116 -6.79 4.72 17.82
C ARG A 116 -6.88 5.95 18.71
N ALA A 117 -8.05 6.16 19.30
CA ALA A 117 -8.33 7.28 20.19
C ALA A 117 -8.82 6.78 21.56
N PRO A 118 -8.56 7.53 22.64
CA PRO A 118 -9.00 7.13 23.97
C PRO A 118 -10.50 7.36 24.17
N THR A 119 -11.16 6.44 24.87
CA THR A 119 -12.57 6.58 25.26
C THR A 119 -12.78 7.58 26.42
N GLY A 120 -11.71 7.90 27.16
CA GLY A 120 -11.78 8.66 28.40
C GLY A 120 -11.99 7.79 29.64
N THR A 121 -12.27 6.51 29.48
CA THR A 121 -12.43 5.52 30.57
C THR A 121 -11.23 4.59 30.72
N GLY A 122 -10.15 4.85 29.98
CA GLY A 122 -8.94 4.02 29.98
C GLY A 122 -8.87 3.06 28.77
N ASP A 123 -9.96 2.88 28.04
CA ASP A 123 -10.03 2.05 26.85
C ASP A 123 -9.70 2.86 25.59
N TRP A 124 -9.52 2.12 24.49
CA TRP A 124 -9.22 2.68 23.17
C TRP A 124 -10.26 2.21 22.15
N PHE A 125 -10.60 3.07 21.20
CA PHE A 125 -11.43 2.72 20.06
C PHE A 125 -10.74 3.14 18.76
N THR A 126 -11.08 2.45 17.66
CA THR A 126 -10.61 2.82 16.32
C THR A 126 -11.65 3.75 15.70
N THR A 127 -11.18 4.87 15.18
CA THR A 127 -11.99 5.85 14.45
C THR A 127 -11.36 6.20 13.11
N VAL A 128 -12.16 6.84 12.27
CA VAL A 128 -11.72 7.39 10.99
C VAL A 128 -12.07 8.87 11.03
N ASP A 129 -11.08 9.72 10.91
CA ASP A 129 -11.25 11.18 11.00
C ASP A 129 -10.32 11.88 10.00
N ARG A 130 -10.63 13.14 9.69
CA ARG A 130 -9.82 13.99 8.82
C ARG A 130 -8.84 14.83 9.60
N VAL A 131 -7.61 14.90 9.11
CA VAL A 131 -6.55 15.75 9.68
C VAL A 131 -6.85 17.22 9.35
N ILE A 132 -7.10 18.00 10.38
CA ILE A 132 -7.37 19.43 10.28
C ILE A 132 -6.12 20.26 10.58
N GLY A 133 -5.31 19.79 11.54
CA GLY A 133 -4.07 20.45 11.94
C GLY A 133 -2.95 19.45 12.19
N VAL A 134 -1.73 19.89 11.90
CA VAL A 134 -0.48 19.18 12.17
C VAL A 134 0.36 19.95 13.19
N GLY A 135 1.44 19.35 13.67
CA GLY A 135 2.32 19.98 14.66
C GLY A 135 2.70 21.42 14.31
N GLY A 136 2.45 22.34 15.24
CA GLY A 136 2.65 23.79 15.10
C GLY A 136 1.41 24.59 14.70
N ASP A 137 0.34 23.94 14.19
CA ASP A 137 -0.92 24.65 13.92
C ASP A 137 -1.64 25.00 15.21
N THR A 138 -2.35 26.12 15.20
CA THR A 138 -3.34 26.48 16.24
C THR A 138 -4.73 26.31 15.66
N ILE A 139 -5.52 25.44 16.28
CA ILE A 139 -6.91 25.15 15.88
C ILE A 139 -7.86 25.75 16.90
N SER A 140 -8.90 26.41 16.43
CA SER A 140 -10.02 26.88 17.26
C SER A 140 -11.33 26.73 16.50
N CYS A 141 -12.44 26.67 17.23
CA CYS A 141 -13.77 26.57 16.64
C CYS A 141 -14.64 27.68 17.22
N THR A 142 -15.18 28.53 16.33
CA THR A 142 -16.02 29.67 16.74
C THR A 142 -17.09 29.93 15.68
N GLY A 143 -18.32 30.17 16.13
CA GLY A 143 -19.43 30.50 15.24
C GLY A 143 -19.75 29.42 14.22
N GLY A 144 -19.61 28.16 14.60
CA GLY A 144 -19.89 27.01 13.76
C GLY A 144 -18.80 26.67 12.74
N ARG A 145 -17.64 27.34 12.80
CA ARG A 145 -16.52 27.17 11.86
C ARG A 145 -15.22 26.80 12.56
N VAL A 146 -14.39 26.04 11.86
CA VAL A 146 -13.04 25.77 12.29
C VAL A 146 -12.09 26.85 11.75
N HIS A 147 -11.21 27.31 12.61
CA HIS A 147 -10.14 28.25 12.27
C HIS A 147 -8.79 27.54 12.46
N ARG A 148 -7.90 27.70 11.51
CA ARG A 148 -6.50 27.25 11.62
C ARG A 148 -5.58 28.45 11.50
N ASN A 149 -4.76 28.68 12.50
CA ASN A 149 -3.85 29.82 12.59
C ASN A 149 -4.58 31.16 12.43
N GLY A 150 -5.78 31.27 13.00
CA GLY A 150 -6.65 32.45 12.91
C GLY A 150 -7.45 32.60 11.64
N THR A 151 -7.27 31.74 10.64
CA THR A 151 -7.97 31.81 9.35
C THR A 151 -9.10 30.76 9.33
N PRO A 152 -10.34 31.13 8.97
CA PRO A 152 -11.43 30.17 8.83
C PRO A 152 -11.14 29.21 7.69
N LEU A 153 -11.45 27.93 7.90
CA LEU A 153 -11.29 26.90 6.89
C LEU A 153 -12.53 26.81 5.99
N GLU A 154 -12.28 26.59 4.71
CA GLU A 154 -13.32 26.18 3.76
C GLU A 154 -13.42 24.66 3.76
N GLU A 155 -14.54 24.13 4.22
CA GLU A 155 -14.73 22.70 4.47
C GLU A 155 -15.98 22.16 3.76
N PRO A 156 -15.97 22.06 2.41
CA PRO A 156 -17.15 21.64 1.64
C PRO A 156 -17.58 20.19 1.88
N TYR A 157 -16.74 19.40 2.53
CA TYR A 157 -16.95 17.99 2.85
C TYR A 157 -17.72 17.79 4.16
N THR A 158 -17.95 18.83 4.95
CA THR A 158 -18.56 18.68 6.27
C THR A 158 -20.08 18.65 6.23
N HIS A 159 -20.65 17.93 7.22
CA HIS A 159 -22.07 17.95 7.54
C HIS A 159 -22.26 18.36 9.00
N GLY A 160 -23.31 19.15 9.24
CA GLY A 160 -23.63 19.66 10.58
C GLY A 160 -22.83 20.90 10.96
N THR A 161 -22.96 21.29 12.24
CA THR A 161 -22.34 22.50 12.78
C THR A 161 -21.20 22.14 13.72
N THR A 162 -20.04 22.78 13.52
CA THR A 162 -18.92 22.60 14.42
C THR A 162 -19.23 23.29 15.76
N THR A 163 -19.23 22.51 16.85
CA THR A 163 -19.34 23.09 18.21
C THR A 163 -18.11 23.93 18.53
N ASP A 164 -18.29 24.99 19.29
CA ASP A 164 -17.19 25.83 19.75
C ASP A 164 -16.13 25.03 20.48
N CYS A 165 -14.87 25.29 20.22
CA CYS A 165 -13.74 24.67 20.88
C CYS A 165 -12.68 25.72 21.26
N SER A 166 -12.03 25.55 22.40
CA SER A 166 -10.94 26.41 22.83
C SER A 166 -9.74 26.30 21.88
N PRO A 167 -8.99 27.39 21.68
CA PRO A 167 -7.76 27.32 20.90
C PRO A 167 -6.78 26.28 21.44
N VAL A 168 -6.29 25.42 20.55
CA VAL A 168 -5.30 24.37 20.86
C VAL A 168 -4.16 24.46 19.85
N THR A 169 -2.94 24.65 20.36
CA THR A 169 -1.74 24.48 19.53
C THR A 169 -1.41 23.01 19.46
N VAL A 170 -1.36 22.47 18.25
CA VAL A 170 -1.08 21.06 17.97
C VAL A 170 0.38 20.76 18.29
N PRO A 171 0.70 19.87 19.25
CA PRO A 171 2.07 19.52 19.56
C PRO A 171 2.78 18.85 18.37
N ALA A 172 4.11 18.99 18.31
CA ALA A 172 4.90 18.31 17.29
C ALA A 172 4.70 16.79 17.36
N GLY A 173 4.56 16.14 16.19
CA GLY A 173 4.33 14.70 16.10
C GLY A 173 2.90 14.26 16.46
N THR A 174 1.96 15.21 16.54
CA THR A 174 0.54 14.92 16.76
C THR A 174 -0.32 15.51 15.64
N PHE A 175 -1.58 15.04 15.55
CA PHE A 175 -2.59 15.51 14.61
C PHE A 175 -3.84 15.94 15.36
N TYR A 176 -4.42 17.07 14.96
CA TYR A 176 -5.76 17.47 15.36
C TYR A 176 -6.72 17.00 14.26
N VAL A 177 -7.62 16.12 14.63
CA VAL A 177 -8.51 15.44 13.67
C VAL A 177 -9.97 15.75 13.98
N LEU A 178 -10.79 15.88 12.95
CA LEU A 178 -12.24 16.04 13.07
C LEU A 178 -12.95 15.06 12.13
N GLY A 179 -14.11 14.57 12.59
CA GLY A 179 -15.03 13.89 11.70
C GLY A 179 -15.72 14.87 10.74
N ASP A 180 -16.02 14.44 9.53
CA ASP A 180 -16.74 15.25 8.54
C ASP A 180 -18.20 15.48 8.99
N ASN A 181 -18.78 14.53 9.72
CA ASN A 181 -20.09 14.69 10.38
C ASN A 181 -19.89 15.34 11.76
N ARG A 182 -19.88 16.66 11.78
CA ARG A 182 -19.56 17.49 12.95
C ARG A 182 -20.51 17.29 14.13
N ASP A 183 -21.77 16.94 13.87
CA ASP A 183 -22.79 16.77 14.91
C ASP A 183 -22.64 15.46 15.68
N SER A 184 -22.10 14.40 15.06
CA SER A 184 -22.06 13.07 15.63
C SER A 184 -20.65 12.49 15.83
N ALA A 185 -19.60 13.18 15.34
CA ALA A 185 -18.24 12.72 15.48
C ALA A 185 -17.70 12.91 16.90
N ARG A 186 -17.04 11.87 17.42
CA ARG A 186 -16.22 11.96 18.60
C ARG A 186 -14.76 12.04 18.18
N ASP A 187 -14.20 13.24 18.20
CA ASP A 187 -12.93 13.60 17.60
C ASP A 187 -12.06 14.46 18.53
N SER A 188 -11.05 15.14 18.02
CA SER A 188 -10.12 15.95 18.83
C SER A 188 -10.76 17.04 19.66
N ARG A 189 -12.00 17.42 19.39
CA ARG A 189 -12.78 18.33 20.29
C ARG A 189 -13.01 17.69 21.65
N HIS A 190 -13.04 16.35 21.72
CA HIS A 190 -13.31 15.58 22.94
C HIS A 190 -12.04 15.02 23.59
N TYR A 191 -11.07 14.55 22.79
CA TYR A 191 -9.90 13.86 23.32
C TYR A 191 -8.56 14.56 23.00
N GLY A 192 -8.61 15.75 22.37
CA GLY A 192 -7.40 16.51 22.02
C GLY A 192 -6.61 15.95 20.82
N PRO A 193 -5.46 16.56 20.51
CA PRO A 193 -4.56 16.09 19.47
C PRO A 193 -4.06 14.67 19.75
N GLN A 194 -3.93 13.84 18.69
CA GLN A 194 -3.52 12.44 18.82
C GLN A 194 -2.11 12.22 18.26
N PRO A 195 -1.26 11.44 18.94
CA PRO A 195 0.08 11.11 18.48
C PRO A 195 0.06 10.37 17.13
N ALA A 196 1.05 10.67 16.28
CA ALA A 196 1.26 9.95 15.00
C ALA A 196 1.42 8.43 15.21
N ALA A 197 1.92 8.00 16.37
CA ALA A 197 2.03 6.58 16.72
C ALA A 197 0.68 5.86 16.84
N ASN A 198 -0.41 6.60 17.04
CA ASN A 198 -1.75 6.04 17.11
C ASN A 198 -2.41 5.85 15.75
N VAL A 199 -1.76 6.30 14.66
CA VAL A 199 -2.29 6.17 13.29
C VAL A 199 -2.02 4.77 12.76
N ASP A 200 -3.07 4.06 12.41
CA ASP A 200 -3.02 2.72 11.84
C ASP A 200 -2.92 2.73 10.30
N GLY A 201 -3.33 3.84 9.65
CA GLY A 201 -3.25 3.99 8.20
C GLY A 201 -3.89 5.26 7.68
N ARG A 202 -3.63 5.56 6.39
CA ARG A 202 -4.25 6.64 5.64
C ARG A 202 -5.26 6.08 4.66
N VAL A 203 -6.46 6.64 4.63
CA VAL A 203 -7.52 6.27 3.68
C VAL A 203 -7.17 6.85 2.31
N ILE A 204 -7.30 6.03 1.29
CA ILE A 204 -7.21 6.46 -0.11
C ILE A 204 -8.64 6.79 -0.57
N LEU A 205 -8.90 8.07 -0.83
CA LEU A 205 -10.19 8.60 -1.31
C LEU A 205 -10.17 8.77 -2.81
#